data_179078d3f347f2df982953d8b07dd0a6
#
_entry.id   179078d3f347f2df982953d8b07dd0a6
#
_cell.length_a   1.000
_cell.length_b   1.000
_cell.length_c   1.000
_cell.angle_alpha   90.00
_cell.angle_beta   90.00
_cell.angle_gamma   90.00
#
_symmetry.space_group_name_H-M   'P 1'
#
loop_
_entity.id
_entity.type
_entity.pdbx_description
1 polymer ?
#
loop_
_entity_poly.entity_id
_entity_poly.type
_entity_poly.pdbx_seq_one_letter_code
_entity_poly.pdbx_strand_id
1 'polypeptide(L)'
;MRKLVIDRAAIKNNLTVIKDRAAGAAIYGVLTGDGQGVGTAALAQLLRAEGIGRFAVSEVSEAEALRQAGFVDEEILMLRATTDREELERLVDLNVVCTVSSVDTGMALNALAGNRSTVAEAHIQVDTGMGFGGFLVSEPEKLLLAYRSMPNVALSGVYTQLHAARPNDPQAKRQLEQFQLALDAIHQAGFETGAVHAAGSFALLHGLAPELDGVRAGSAILGRCRRTRDDGLKTVGFGQAPLTEVRWLPKGHVLGVDRPVTLKKPTRVAVLPVGYQNGFGVTRPRETGLLAAIARWRKNNRRTVRLGSQRARVLGGLGASELILDVTDVKCSVGDLATFEIDPLFARGFQVEFR
;
A
#
# COMPACT_ATOMS: atom_id res chain seq x y z
N MET A 1 -9.15 0.42 -24.97
CA MET A 1 -8.48 -0.33 -23.87
C MET A 1 -8.45 0.53 -22.62
N ARG A 2 -8.67 -0.05 -21.42
CA ARG A 2 -8.60 0.67 -20.13
C ARG A 2 -7.14 0.89 -19.75
N LYS A 3 -6.81 2.09 -19.28
CA LYS A 3 -5.46 2.46 -18.86
C LYS A 3 -5.46 2.96 -17.43
N LEU A 4 -4.50 2.50 -16.64
CA LEU A 4 -4.12 3.08 -15.37
C LEU A 4 -2.90 3.97 -15.62
N VAL A 5 -3.11 5.27 -15.57
CA VAL A 5 -2.06 6.26 -15.85
C VAL A 5 -1.36 6.63 -14.56
N ILE A 6 -0.05 6.47 -14.53
CA ILE A 6 0.83 6.73 -13.39
C ILE A 6 1.73 7.92 -13.73
N ASP A 7 1.59 9.00 -12.98
CA ASP A 7 2.38 10.22 -13.12
C ASP A 7 3.73 10.08 -12.39
N ARG A 8 4.82 9.95 -13.14
CA ARG A 8 6.19 9.85 -12.62
C ARG A 8 6.61 11.11 -11.86
N ALA A 9 6.23 12.29 -12.34
CA ALA A 9 6.56 13.54 -11.67
C ALA A 9 5.87 13.67 -10.31
N ALA A 10 4.66 13.15 -10.18
CA ALA A 10 3.97 13.07 -8.89
C ALA A 10 4.65 12.09 -7.93
N ILE A 11 5.12 10.92 -8.41
CA ILE A 11 5.92 9.99 -7.59
C ILE A 11 7.20 10.68 -7.12
N LYS A 12 7.95 11.31 -8.02
CA LYS A 12 9.19 12.02 -7.68
C LYS A 12 8.97 13.10 -6.62
N ASN A 13 7.91 13.92 -6.76
CA ASN A 13 7.51 14.88 -5.74
C ASN A 13 7.26 14.21 -4.38
N ASN A 14 6.54 13.09 -4.37
CA ASN A 14 6.23 12.39 -3.13
C ASN A 14 7.49 11.81 -2.48
N LEU A 15 8.43 11.29 -3.28
CA LEU A 15 9.71 10.80 -2.79
C LEU A 15 10.57 11.91 -2.19
N THR A 16 10.56 13.12 -2.76
CA THR A 16 11.22 14.28 -2.15
C THR A 16 10.65 14.55 -0.76
N VAL A 17 9.31 14.62 -0.63
CA VAL A 17 8.66 14.82 0.67
C VAL A 17 8.99 13.71 1.67
N ILE A 18 9.02 12.44 1.21
CA ILE A 18 9.36 11.28 2.06
C ILE A 18 10.81 11.38 2.54
N LYS A 19 11.76 11.71 1.67
CA LYS A 19 13.18 11.87 2.01
C LYS A 19 13.39 13.00 3.02
N ASP A 20 12.76 14.14 2.81
CA ASP A 20 12.82 15.28 3.72
C ASP A 20 12.31 14.91 5.13
N ARG A 21 11.23 14.13 5.19
CA ARG A 21 10.64 13.67 6.46
C ARG A 21 11.42 12.52 7.11
N ALA A 22 12.11 11.70 6.33
CA ALA A 22 12.97 10.64 6.83
C ALA A 22 14.26 11.16 7.50
N ALA A 23 14.66 12.41 7.21
CA ALA A 23 15.77 13.10 7.88
C ALA A 23 17.10 12.30 7.90
N GLY A 24 17.36 11.51 6.85
CA GLY A 24 18.55 10.67 6.73
C GLY A 24 18.34 9.21 7.11
N ALA A 25 17.24 8.84 7.75
CA ALA A 25 16.90 7.44 7.99
C ALA A 25 16.76 6.66 6.68
N ALA A 26 17.10 5.36 6.72
CA ALA A 26 16.94 4.49 5.57
C ALA A 26 15.46 4.35 5.17
N ILE A 27 15.17 4.36 3.88
CA ILE A 27 13.80 4.25 3.38
C ILE A 27 13.59 2.87 2.78
N TYR A 28 12.69 2.08 3.38
CA TYR A 28 12.14 0.88 2.78
C TYR A 28 10.96 1.25 1.90
N GLY A 29 11.10 1.08 0.59
CA GLY A 29 9.99 1.19 -0.36
C GLY A 29 9.04 0.00 -0.21
N VAL A 30 7.84 0.21 0.34
CA VAL A 30 6.87 -0.88 0.54
C VAL A 30 6.12 -1.15 -0.76
N LEU A 31 6.35 -2.34 -1.32
CA LEU A 31 5.85 -2.77 -2.62
C LEU A 31 4.68 -3.76 -2.52
N THR A 32 4.15 -3.99 -1.32
CA THR A 32 3.03 -4.91 -1.08
C THR A 32 1.83 -4.62 -1.98
N GLY A 33 1.14 -5.68 -2.42
CA GLY A 33 0.00 -5.57 -3.32
C GLY A 33 0.39 -5.22 -4.75
N ASP A 34 1.41 -5.92 -5.27
CA ASP A 34 1.98 -5.72 -6.60
C ASP A 34 2.41 -4.25 -6.84
N GLY A 35 3.37 -3.79 -6.02
CA GLY A 35 3.84 -2.40 -6.10
C GLY A 35 2.73 -1.39 -5.83
N GLN A 36 1.86 -1.64 -4.84
CA GLN A 36 0.67 -0.82 -4.56
C GLN A 36 -0.29 -0.74 -5.78
N GLY A 37 -0.32 -1.79 -6.61
CA GLY A 37 -1.12 -1.88 -7.82
C GLY A 37 -0.50 -1.22 -9.06
N VAL A 38 0.77 -0.85 -8.99
CA VAL A 38 1.51 -0.19 -10.09
C VAL A 38 2.43 -1.17 -10.83
N GLY A 39 2.64 -2.35 -10.24
CA GLY A 39 3.61 -3.35 -10.65
C GLY A 39 4.88 -3.28 -9.78
N THR A 40 5.21 -4.39 -9.12
CA THR A 40 6.31 -4.47 -8.16
C THR A 40 7.65 -4.02 -8.76
N ALA A 41 8.07 -4.63 -9.86
CA ALA A 41 9.33 -4.28 -10.52
C ALA A 41 9.33 -2.85 -11.08
N ALA A 42 8.21 -2.41 -11.64
CA ALA A 42 8.09 -1.07 -12.23
C ALA A 42 8.20 0.04 -11.17
N LEU A 43 7.53 -0.14 -10.02
CA LEU A 43 7.65 0.81 -8.92
C LEU A 43 9.06 0.79 -8.33
N ALA A 44 9.65 -0.40 -8.12
CA ALA A 44 11.01 -0.54 -7.61
C ALA A 44 12.05 0.16 -8.50
N GLN A 45 11.91 0.07 -9.82
CA GLN A 45 12.79 0.79 -10.76
C GLN A 45 12.73 2.31 -10.56
N LEU A 46 11.53 2.87 -10.36
CA LEU A 46 11.37 4.31 -10.08
C LEU A 46 12.01 4.69 -8.74
N LEU A 47 11.85 3.85 -7.72
CA LEU A 47 12.44 4.07 -6.40
C LEU A 47 13.96 3.99 -6.45
N ARG A 48 14.53 2.99 -7.15
CA ARG A 48 15.97 2.84 -7.36
C ARG A 48 16.58 4.04 -8.10
N ALA A 49 15.91 4.55 -9.12
CA ALA A 49 16.34 5.74 -9.85
C ALA A 49 16.38 6.99 -8.96
N GLU A 50 15.62 7.02 -7.89
CA GLU A 50 15.64 8.08 -6.88
C GLU A 50 16.51 7.72 -5.65
N GLY A 51 17.34 6.68 -5.72
CA GLY A 51 18.30 6.29 -4.69
C GLY A 51 17.73 5.51 -3.52
N ILE A 52 16.57 4.87 -3.68
CA ILE A 52 15.98 3.96 -2.68
C ILE A 52 16.27 2.52 -3.13
N GLY A 53 17.14 1.83 -2.40
CA GLY A 53 17.59 0.47 -2.67
C GLY A 53 17.17 -0.56 -1.59
N ARG A 54 16.27 -0.20 -0.68
CA ARG A 54 15.67 -1.13 0.28
C ARG A 54 14.19 -1.26 0.01
N PHE A 55 13.72 -2.50 -0.10
CA PHE A 55 12.32 -2.79 -0.42
C PHE A 55 11.68 -3.66 0.66
N ALA A 56 10.39 -3.52 0.83
CA ALA A 56 9.62 -4.37 1.72
C ALA A 56 8.42 -4.96 0.97
N VAL A 57 8.25 -6.26 1.07
CA VAL A 57 7.22 -7.05 0.38
C VAL A 57 6.40 -7.87 1.38
N SER A 58 5.27 -8.40 0.96
CA SER A 58 4.44 -9.29 1.78
C SER A 58 4.19 -10.66 1.16
N GLU A 59 4.57 -10.84 -0.10
CA GLU A 59 4.41 -12.08 -0.84
C GLU A 59 5.74 -12.53 -1.46
N VAL A 60 5.97 -13.83 -1.51
CA VAL A 60 7.18 -14.42 -2.15
C VAL A 60 7.25 -14.03 -3.62
N SER A 61 6.11 -14.02 -4.32
CA SER A 61 6.04 -13.62 -5.73
C SER A 61 6.48 -12.18 -5.99
N GLU A 62 6.32 -11.27 -5.02
CA GLU A 62 6.81 -9.89 -5.12
C GLU A 62 8.35 -9.86 -5.03
N ALA A 63 8.94 -10.67 -4.13
CA ALA A 63 10.40 -10.81 -4.04
C ALA A 63 11.00 -11.45 -5.30
N GLU A 64 10.36 -12.49 -5.83
CA GLU A 64 10.75 -13.11 -7.10
C GLU A 64 10.72 -12.11 -8.26
N ALA A 65 9.65 -11.33 -8.37
CA ALA A 65 9.52 -10.31 -9.41
C ALA A 65 10.65 -9.27 -9.35
N LEU A 66 11.11 -8.90 -8.14
CA LEU A 66 12.26 -8.01 -7.96
C LEU A 66 13.55 -8.69 -8.44
N ARG A 67 13.86 -9.89 -7.97
CA ARG A 67 15.08 -10.61 -8.36
C ARG A 67 15.13 -10.88 -9.87
N GLN A 68 14.02 -11.27 -10.47
CA GLN A 68 13.89 -11.44 -11.93
C GLN A 68 14.06 -10.14 -12.71
N ALA A 69 13.70 -9.01 -12.13
CA ALA A 69 13.89 -7.69 -12.71
C ALA A 69 15.30 -7.10 -12.50
N GLY A 70 16.24 -7.88 -11.93
CA GLY A 70 17.64 -7.49 -11.77
C GLY A 70 17.95 -6.66 -10.52
N PHE A 71 17.11 -6.74 -9.49
CA PHE A 71 17.39 -6.21 -8.16
C PHE A 71 18.15 -7.27 -7.36
N VAL A 72 19.44 -7.42 -7.62
CA VAL A 72 20.26 -8.51 -7.05
C VAL A 72 20.84 -8.13 -5.69
N ASP A 73 21.38 -6.91 -5.58
CA ASP A 73 22.10 -6.43 -4.40
C ASP A 73 21.21 -5.68 -3.40
N GLU A 74 19.99 -5.30 -3.83
CA GLU A 74 19.08 -4.57 -2.99
C GLU A 74 18.51 -5.44 -1.87
N GLU A 75 18.45 -4.87 -0.66
CA GLU A 75 17.81 -5.50 0.49
C GLU A 75 16.29 -5.63 0.26
N ILE A 76 15.78 -6.83 0.40
CA ILE A 76 14.34 -7.11 0.34
C ILE A 76 13.91 -7.68 1.68
N LEU A 77 13.04 -6.97 2.40
CA LEU A 77 12.46 -7.40 3.67
C LEU A 77 11.06 -7.99 3.44
N MET A 78 10.86 -9.24 3.83
CA MET A 78 9.54 -9.86 3.90
C MET A 78 8.84 -9.44 5.18
N LEU A 79 7.76 -8.66 5.08
CA LEU A 79 7.00 -8.16 6.24
C LEU A 79 6.08 -9.21 6.88
N ARG A 80 5.76 -10.28 6.17
CA ARG A 80 4.93 -11.39 6.66
C ARG A 80 5.83 -12.54 7.12
N ALA A 81 5.70 -12.93 8.38
CA ALA A 81 6.34 -14.13 8.87
C ALA A 81 5.64 -15.38 8.34
N THR A 82 6.39 -16.46 8.13
CA THR A 82 5.87 -17.75 7.70
C THR A 82 6.61 -18.91 8.37
N THR A 83 5.93 -20.03 8.54
CA THR A 83 6.51 -21.32 8.90
C THR A 83 6.38 -22.34 7.74
N ASP A 84 5.77 -21.89 6.63
CA ASP A 84 5.65 -22.73 5.45
C ASP A 84 7.02 -22.99 4.85
N ARG A 85 7.34 -24.27 4.69
CA ARG A 85 8.67 -24.71 4.27
C ARG A 85 8.99 -24.27 2.85
N GLU A 86 8.05 -24.37 1.93
CA GLU A 86 8.29 -24.03 0.52
C GLU A 86 8.50 -22.52 0.37
N GLU A 87 7.73 -21.71 1.10
CA GLU A 87 7.93 -20.26 1.14
C GLU A 87 9.31 -19.90 1.71
N LEU A 88 9.71 -20.51 2.86
CA LEU A 88 11.00 -20.26 3.47
C LEU A 88 12.16 -20.65 2.56
N GLU A 89 12.05 -21.80 1.89
CA GLU A 89 13.04 -22.25 0.91
C GLU A 89 13.27 -21.23 -0.21
N ARG A 90 12.16 -20.72 -0.77
CA ARG A 90 12.21 -19.69 -1.81
C ARG A 90 12.77 -18.35 -1.28
N LEU A 91 12.39 -17.91 -0.08
CA LEU A 91 12.90 -16.68 0.51
C LEU A 91 14.41 -16.74 0.75
N VAL A 92 14.92 -17.88 1.26
CA VAL A 92 16.36 -18.08 1.46
C VAL A 92 17.11 -18.12 0.11
N ASP A 93 16.57 -18.83 -0.90
CA ASP A 93 17.17 -18.89 -2.24
C ASP A 93 17.24 -17.50 -2.92
N LEU A 94 16.25 -16.64 -2.64
CA LEU A 94 16.20 -15.27 -3.14
C LEU A 94 17.01 -14.28 -2.31
N ASN A 95 17.71 -14.73 -1.26
CA ASN A 95 18.40 -13.85 -0.32
C ASN A 95 17.52 -12.71 0.20
N VAL A 96 16.36 -13.08 0.76
CA VAL A 96 15.38 -12.15 1.33
C VAL A 96 15.54 -12.12 2.84
N VAL A 97 15.57 -10.92 3.42
CA VAL A 97 15.51 -10.73 4.87
C VAL A 97 14.14 -11.15 5.38
N CYS A 98 14.07 -12.21 6.16
CA CYS A 98 12.84 -12.77 6.68
C CYS A 98 12.32 -11.99 7.90
N THR A 99 11.05 -12.15 8.24
CA THR A 99 10.51 -11.70 9.53
C THR A 99 10.39 -12.86 10.50
N VAL A 100 10.97 -12.69 11.69
CA VAL A 100 10.79 -13.57 12.84
C VAL A 100 9.82 -12.89 13.82
N SER A 101 8.62 -13.44 13.94
CA SER A 101 7.52 -12.89 14.74
C SER A 101 7.17 -13.74 15.96
N SER A 102 7.79 -14.91 16.09
CA SER A 102 7.62 -15.86 17.20
C SER A 102 8.82 -16.81 17.26
N VAL A 103 8.92 -17.54 18.35
CA VAL A 103 9.94 -18.61 18.48
C VAL A 103 9.78 -19.64 17.36
N ASP A 104 8.53 -20.02 17.03
CA ASP A 104 8.26 -21.03 16.00
C ASP A 104 8.70 -20.57 14.60
N THR A 105 8.43 -19.31 14.22
CA THR A 105 8.88 -18.77 12.93
C THR A 105 10.39 -18.69 12.84
N GLY A 106 11.05 -18.31 13.96
CA GLY A 106 12.51 -18.27 14.04
C GLY A 106 13.15 -19.67 13.97
N MET A 107 12.60 -20.63 14.69
CA MET A 107 13.11 -22.02 14.68
C MET A 107 12.92 -22.70 13.32
N ALA A 108 11.81 -22.44 12.62
CA ALA A 108 11.59 -22.94 11.25
C ALA A 108 12.66 -22.41 10.29
N LEU A 109 12.93 -21.10 10.32
CA LEU A 109 13.97 -20.46 9.52
C LEU A 109 15.37 -21.00 9.88
N ASN A 110 15.68 -21.09 11.18
CA ASN A 110 16.96 -21.59 11.68
C ASN A 110 17.22 -23.04 11.26
N ALA A 111 16.22 -23.91 11.37
CA ALA A 111 16.32 -25.30 10.96
C ALA A 111 16.59 -25.44 9.44
N LEU A 112 15.90 -24.65 8.63
CA LEU A 112 16.11 -24.62 7.18
C LEU A 112 17.52 -24.12 6.84
N ALA A 113 17.96 -23.01 7.42
CA ALA A 113 19.29 -22.45 7.19
C ALA A 113 20.40 -23.45 7.60
N GLY A 114 20.25 -24.09 8.77
CA GLY A 114 21.18 -25.14 9.24
C GLY A 114 21.23 -26.34 8.31
N ASN A 115 20.07 -26.81 7.83
CA ASN A 115 20.03 -27.94 6.88
C ASN A 115 20.69 -27.61 5.54
N ARG A 116 20.72 -26.36 5.15
CA ARG A 116 21.36 -25.85 3.92
C ARG A 116 22.82 -25.41 4.13
N SER A 117 23.32 -25.48 5.37
CA SER A 117 24.64 -24.97 5.75
C SER A 117 24.86 -23.52 5.33
N THR A 118 23.82 -22.68 5.50
CA THR A 118 23.82 -21.25 5.23
C THR A 118 23.36 -20.46 6.44
N VAL A 119 23.52 -19.14 6.39
CA VAL A 119 22.96 -18.21 7.37
C VAL A 119 21.87 -17.42 6.71
N ALA A 120 20.64 -17.51 7.23
CA ALA A 120 19.53 -16.68 6.77
C ALA A 120 19.55 -15.33 7.53
N GLU A 121 19.11 -14.28 6.87
CA GLU A 121 18.97 -12.96 7.48
C GLU A 121 17.53 -12.70 7.89
N ALA A 122 17.32 -12.06 9.05
CA ALA A 122 15.97 -11.77 9.53
C ALA A 122 15.91 -10.52 10.39
N HIS A 123 14.71 -9.86 10.36
CA HIS A 123 14.32 -8.85 11.32
C HIS A 123 13.33 -9.44 12.35
N ILE A 124 13.51 -9.07 13.60
CA ILE A 124 12.56 -9.38 14.68
C ILE A 124 11.37 -8.43 14.59
N GLN A 125 10.18 -8.97 14.61
CA GLN A 125 8.94 -8.20 14.76
C GLN A 125 8.50 -8.17 16.22
N VAL A 126 8.25 -6.97 16.76
CA VAL A 126 7.68 -6.76 18.10
C VAL A 126 6.25 -6.28 17.98
N ASP A 127 5.32 -6.93 18.68
CA ASP A 127 3.93 -6.47 18.79
C ASP A 127 3.78 -5.49 19.95
N THR A 128 3.63 -4.24 19.60
CA THR A 128 3.38 -3.15 20.55
C THR A 128 1.90 -2.76 20.65
N GLY A 129 1.01 -3.57 20.05
CA GLY A 129 -0.44 -3.38 20.16
C GLY A 129 -1.21 -3.35 18.84
N MET A 130 -0.62 -3.81 17.72
CA MET A 130 -1.35 -4.00 16.46
C MET A 130 -2.00 -5.38 16.32
N GLY A 131 -1.44 -6.41 16.97
CA GLY A 131 -1.96 -7.78 16.94
C GLY A 131 -1.76 -8.52 15.61
N PHE A 132 -0.87 -8.04 14.74
CA PHE A 132 -0.54 -8.70 13.45
C PHE A 132 0.66 -9.65 13.54
N GLY A 133 0.95 -10.18 14.72
CA GLY A 133 2.14 -10.97 15.00
C GLY A 133 3.25 -10.13 15.62
N GLY A 134 4.29 -10.80 16.07
CA GLY A 134 5.43 -10.21 16.78
C GLY A 134 5.55 -10.69 18.22
N PHE A 135 6.75 -10.59 18.78
CA PHE A 135 6.99 -10.87 20.18
C PHE A 135 6.29 -9.85 21.05
N LEU A 136 5.57 -10.32 22.06
CA LEU A 136 4.93 -9.43 23.04
C LEU A 136 5.97 -8.81 23.97
N VAL A 137 5.85 -7.52 24.22
CA VAL A 137 6.72 -6.79 25.16
C VAL A 137 6.59 -7.32 26.59
N SER A 138 5.42 -7.89 26.93
CA SER A 138 5.18 -8.54 28.23
C SER A 138 5.86 -9.90 28.40
N GLU A 139 6.45 -10.46 27.33
CA GLU A 139 7.12 -11.78 27.33
C GLU A 139 8.57 -11.66 26.82
N PRO A 140 9.42 -10.84 27.47
CA PRO A 140 10.79 -10.57 26.99
C PRO A 140 11.63 -11.84 26.91
N GLU A 141 11.37 -12.84 27.74
CA GLU A 141 12.06 -14.12 27.72
C GLU A 141 11.90 -14.88 26.39
N LYS A 142 10.73 -14.78 25.73
CA LYS A 142 10.52 -15.40 24.41
C LYS A 142 11.29 -14.66 23.33
N LEU A 143 11.31 -13.32 23.39
CA LEU A 143 12.11 -12.48 22.51
C LEU A 143 13.60 -12.81 22.63
N LEU A 144 14.12 -12.88 23.85
CA LEU A 144 15.53 -13.20 24.10
C LEU A 144 15.87 -14.66 23.79
N LEU A 145 14.91 -15.59 23.89
CA LEU A 145 15.09 -16.97 23.45
C LEU A 145 15.38 -17.02 21.96
N ALA A 146 14.68 -16.19 21.15
CA ALA A 146 14.95 -16.11 19.71
C ALA A 146 16.42 -15.76 19.43
N TYR A 147 16.98 -14.77 20.13
CA TYR A 147 18.40 -14.39 19.98
C TYR A 147 19.36 -15.51 20.38
N ARG A 148 19.03 -16.33 21.40
CA ARG A 148 19.92 -17.38 21.93
C ARG A 148 19.88 -18.69 21.16
N SER A 149 18.73 -18.99 20.50
CA SER A 149 18.46 -20.34 19.96
C SER A 149 18.51 -20.45 18.45
N MET A 150 18.89 -19.37 17.74
CA MET A 150 18.90 -19.35 16.26
C MET A 150 20.31 -19.07 15.70
N PRO A 151 21.28 -19.98 15.88
CA PRO A 151 22.68 -19.76 15.47
C PRO A 151 22.87 -19.66 13.94
N ASN A 152 21.91 -20.13 13.13
CA ASN A 152 21.95 -20.04 11.67
C ASN A 152 21.10 -18.88 11.12
N VAL A 153 20.66 -17.93 11.98
CA VAL A 153 19.93 -16.74 11.58
C VAL A 153 20.67 -15.50 12.06
N ALA A 154 21.06 -14.64 11.13
CA ALA A 154 21.60 -13.31 11.43
C ALA A 154 20.44 -12.37 11.67
N LEU A 155 20.27 -11.93 12.92
CA LEU A 155 19.25 -10.94 13.30
C LEU A 155 19.79 -9.55 13.03
N SER A 156 19.43 -8.97 11.88
CA SER A 156 19.97 -7.71 11.35
C SER A 156 19.07 -6.50 11.63
N GLY A 157 17.89 -6.71 12.23
CA GLY A 157 17.00 -5.61 12.57
C GLY A 157 15.87 -5.99 13.52
N VAL A 158 15.27 -4.95 14.10
CA VAL A 158 14.08 -5.05 14.97
C VAL A 158 13.05 -4.02 14.54
N TYR A 159 11.81 -4.42 14.42
CA TYR A 159 10.76 -3.47 14.05
C TYR A 159 9.43 -3.70 14.73
N THR A 160 8.63 -2.64 14.76
CA THR A 160 7.21 -2.69 15.09
C THR A 160 6.38 -1.94 14.06
N GLN A 161 5.06 -2.02 14.17
CA GLN A 161 4.12 -1.26 13.37
C GLN A 161 3.29 -0.34 14.25
N LEU A 162 3.36 0.96 13.98
CA LEU A 162 2.61 1.95 14.73
C LEU A 162 1.16 2.06 14.24
N HIS A 163 0.22 2.10 15.17
CA HIS A 163 -1.15 2.54 14.92
C HIS A 163 -1.15 4.05 14.72
N ALA A 164 -1.30 4.49 13.50
CA ALA A 164 -1.20 5.90 13.19
C ALA A 164 -2.53 6.39 12.59
N ALA A 165 -3.52 6.66 13.46
CA ALA A 165 -4.83 7.14 13.06
C ALA A 165 -4.90 8.67 12.92
N ARG A 166 -4.10 9.41 13.69
CA ARG A 166 -4.08 10.88 13.74
C ARG A 166 -2.72 11.42 14.19
N PRO A 167 -2.40 12.71 13.89
CA PRO A 167 -1.23 13.37 14.46
C PRO A 167 -1.27 13.34 16.00
N ASN A 168 -0.11 13.19 16.63
CA ASN A 168 0.03 13.08 18.09
C ASN A 168 -0.85 12.00 18.73
N ASP A 169 -1.03 10.88 18.05
CA ASP A 169 -1.86 9.77 18.52
C ASP A 169 -1.27 9.22 19.85
N PRO A 170 -2.02 9.26 20.95
CA PRO A 170 -1.54 8.74 22.24
C PRO A 170 -1.21 7.25 22.20
N GLN A 171 -1.91 6.49 21.32
CA GLN A 171 -1.64 5.09 21.14
C GLN A 171 -0.29 4.85 20.48
N ALA A 172 0.05 5.62 19.43
CA ALA A 172 1.34 5.53 18.79
C ALA A 172 2.49 5.87 19.75
N LYS A 173 2.29 6.84 20.65
CA LYS A 173 3.28 7.16 21.70
C LYS A 173 3.48 5.98 22.66
N ARG A 174 2.40 5.39 23.15
CA ARG A 174 2.48 4.19 24.01
C ARG A 174 3.17 3.03 23.30
N GLN A 175 2.90 2.83 22.01
CA GLN A 175 3.57 1.80 21.23
C GLN A 175 5.08 2.05 21.11
N LEU A 176 5.52 3.31 20.96
CA LEU A 176 6.94 3.65 20.97
C LEU A 176 7.58 3.40 22.34
N GLU A 177 6.90 3.75 23.44
CA GLU A 177 7.37 3.44 24.80
C GLU A 177 7.50 1.91 24.99
N GLN A 178 6.52 1.13 24.56
CA GLN A 178 6.59 -0.34 24.59
C GLN A 178 7.71 -0.88 23.70
N PHE A 179 7.90 -0.30 22.52
CA PHE A 179 8.98 -0.71 21.62
C PHE A 179 10.35 -0.46 22.26
N GLN A 180 10.54 0.70 22.91
CA GLN A 180 11.77 1.01 23.62
C GLN A 180 12.08 -0.01 24.72
N LEU A 181 11.07 -0.46 25.48
CA LEU A 181 11.26 -1.51 26.50
C LEU A 181 11.77 -2.83 25.89
N ALA A 182 11.30 -3.20 24.68
CA ALA A 182 11.81 -4.37 24.00
C ALA A 182 13.26 -4.20 23.54
N LEU A 183 13.63 -3.02 23.02
CA LEU A 183 15.00 -2.71 22.61
C LEU A 183 15.94 -2.72 23.83
N ASP A 184 15.51 -2.12 24.95
CA ASP A 184 16.26 -2.12 26.20
C ASP A 184 16.51 -3.54 26.72
N ALA A 185 15.51 -4.42 26.65
CA ALA A 185 15.66 -5.81 27.07
C ALA A 185 16.70 -6.57 26.20
N ILE A 186 16.72 -6.30 24.87
CA ILE A 186 17.71 -6.88 23.95
C ILE A 186 19.13 -6.41 24.34
N HIS A 187 19.33 -5.10 24.52
CA HIS A 187 20.63 -4.51 24.86
C HIS A 187 21.12 -4.96 26.25
N GLN A 188 20.23 -5.01 27.26
CA GLN A 188 20.58 -5.50 28.61
C GLN A 188 20.98 -6.97 28.63
N ALA A 189 20.47 -7.76 27.68
CA ALA A 189 20.89 -9.15 27.50
C ALA A 189 22.20 -9.30 26.71
N GLY A 190 22.83 -8.20 26.28
CA GLY A 190 24.08 -8.17 25.54
C GLY A 190 23.96 -8.47 24.04
N PHE A 191 22.78 -8.28 23.46
CA PHE A 191 22.55 -8.47 22.04
C PHE A 191 22.42 -7.13 21.30
N GLU A 192 22.77 -7.14 20.01
CA GLU A 192 22.58 -6.02 19.10
C GLU A 192 21.21 -6.09 18.45
N THR A 193 20.60 -4.94 18.21
CA THR A 193 19.29 -4.82 17.55
C THR A 193 19.40 -4.80 16.02
N GLY A 194 20.55 -4.38 15.49
CA GLY A 194 20.67 -4.03 14.09
C GLY A 194 19.80 -2.82 13.72
N ALA A 195 19.23 -2.81 12.52
CA ALA A 195 18.40 -1.71 12.04
C ALA A 195 17.04 -1.64 12.78
N VAL A 196 16.78 -0.53 13.43
CA VAL A 196 15.54 -0.30 14.20
C VAL A 196 14.55 0.54 13.40
N HIS A 197 13.33 0.05 13.18
CA HIS A 197 12.32 0.80 12.41
C HIS A 197 10.87 0.56 12.88
N ALA A 198 10.08 1.64 12.94
CA ALA A 198 8.69 1.59 13.40
C ALA A 198 7.73 2.39 12.50
N ALA A 199 8.23 3.47 11.89
CA ALA A 199 7.38 4.42 11.17
C ALA A 199 6.94 3.88 9.81
N GLY A 200 5.64 3.71 9.61
CA GLY A 200 5.02 3.59 8.29
C GLY A 200 4.71 4.96 7.68
N SER A 201 4.14 5.00 6.47
CA SER A 201 3.85 6.24 5.73
C SER A 201 3.17 7.33 6.54
N PHE A 202 2.16 6.98 7.35
CA PHE A 202 1.44 7.96 8.14
C PHE A 202 2.30 8.50 9.29
N ALA A 203 2.96 7.60 10.02
CA ALA A 203 3.82 7.96 11.15
C ALA A 203 4.96 8.89 10.70
N LEU A 204 5.59 8.56 9.55
CA LEU A 204 6.62 9.39 8.92
C LEU A 204 6.12 10.81 8.63
N LEU A 205 4.96 10.96 7.97
CA LEU A 205 4.43 12.27 7.61
C LEU A 205 4.07 13.15 8.81
N HIS A 206 3.86 12.54 9.97
CA HIS A 206 3.52 13.23 11.20
C HIS A 206 4.66 13.30 12.22
N GLY A 207 5.89 12.95 11.81
CA GLY A 207 7.09 13.05 12.66
C GLY A 207 7.05 12.13 13.89
N LEU A 208 6.39 10.96 13.75
CA LEU A 208 6.42 9.93 14.79
C LEU A 208 7.63 9.02 14.54
N ALA A 209 8.40 8.76 15.58
CA ALA A 209 9.65 7.97 15.55
C ALA A 209 10.73 8.50 14.57
N PRO A 210 11.12 9.78 14.67
CA PRO A 210 12.09 10.39 13.75
C PRO A 210 13.54 9.93 14.00
N GLU A 211 13.82 9.29 15.13
CA GLU A 211 15.17 8.94 15.61
C GLU A 211 15.55 7.49 15.29
N LEU A 212 14.72 6.75 14.55
CA LEU A 212 14.99 5.37 14.21
C LEU A 212 15.76 5.24 12.87
N ASP A 213 16.48 4.12 12.72
CA ASP A 213 17.37 3.88 11.57
C ASP A 213 16.63 3.78 10.23
N GLY A 214 15.34 3.40 10.26
CA GLY A 214 14.59 3.20 9.04
C GLY A 214 13.11 3.58 9.11
N VAL A 215 12.55 3.89 7.94
CA VAL A 215 11.13 4.16 7.73
C VAL A 215 10.57 3.30 6.58
N ARG A 216 9.32 2.88 6.67
CA ARG A 216 8.67 2.05 5.65
C ARG A 216 7.60 2.86 4.91
N ALA A 217 7.93 3.34 3.72
CA ALA A 217 7.03 4.15 2.89
C ALA A 217 6.35 3.30 1.82
N GLY A 218 5.03 3.27 1.80
CA GLY A 218 4.22 2.60 0.78
C GLY A 218 3.14 3.55 0.26
N SER A 219 2.04 3.70 0.97
CA SER A 219 0.92 4.55 0.55
C SER A 219 1.30 6.03 0.38
N ALA A 220 2.35 6.53 1.03
CA ALA A 220 2.88 7.88 0.83
C ALA A 220 3.50 8.05 -0.56
N ILE A 221 4.15 7.03 -1.12
CA ILE A 221 4.76 7.06 -2.46
C ILE A 221 3.70 7.42 -3.51
N LEU A 222 2.50 6.83 -3.40
CA LEU A 222 1.39 7.14 -4.29
C LEU A 222 0.50 8.30 -3.80
N GLY A 223 0.88 8.99 -2.72
CA GLY A 223 0.06 10.06 -2.13
C GLY A 223 -1.32 9.59 -1.69
N ARG A 224 -1.44 8.31 -1.27
CA ARG A 224 -2.71 7.66 -0.95
C ARG A 224 -2.85 7.25 0.52
N CYS A 225 -1.95 7.70 1.37
CA CYS A 225 -2.08 7.57 2.81
C CYS A 225 -3.13 8.56 3.37
N ARG A 226 -3.48 8.41 4.64
CA ARG A 226 -4.31 9.39 5.32
C ARG A 226 -3.53 10.70 5.46
N ARG A 227 -4.07 11.80 4.94
CA ARG A 227 -3.37 13.07 4.79
C ARG A 227 -3.97 14.15 5.66
N THR A 228 -3.11 15.05 6.14
CA THR A 228 -3.48 16.42 6.48
C THR A 228 -3.46 17.28 5.22
N ARG A 229 -4.09 18.46 5.23
CA ARG A 229 -4.22 19.29 4.01
C ARG A 229 -2.89 19.72 3.39
N ASP A 230 -1.82 19.81 4.19
CA ASP A 230 -0.54 20.42 3.79
C ASP A 230 0.65 19.46 3.88
N ASP A 231 0.48 18.19 3.54
CA ASP A 231 1.57 17.20 3.57
C ASP A 231 2.49 17.22 2.34
N GLY A 232 2.20 18.04 1.34
CA GLY A 232 3.00 18.19 0.11
C GLY A 232 2.85 17.03 -0.89
N LEU A 233 2.12 15.96 -0.55
CA LEU A 233 1.98 14.81 -1.41
C LEU A 233 0.98 15.02 -2.55
N LYS A 234 1.30 14.50 -3.73
CA LYS A 234 0.43 14.43 -4.90
C LYS A 234 -0.19 13.04 -5.02
N THR A 235 -1.49 12.97 -5.28
CA THR A 235 -2.17 11.70 -5.53
C THR A 235 -1.75 11.14 -6.90
N VAL A 236 -1.22 9.92 -6.91
CA VAL A 236 -0.76 9.21 -8.10
C VAL A 236 -1.81 8.22 -8.57
N GLY A 237 -1.93 8.09 -9.87
CA GLY A 237 -2.79 7.11 -10.52
C GLY A 237 -4.22 7.60 -10.75
N PHE A 238 -4.65 7.50 -12.01
CA PHE A 238 -6.02 7.72 -12.44
C PHE A 238 -6.36 6.77 -13.59
N GLY A 239 -7.64 6.42 -13.70
CA GLY A 239 -8.12 5.55 -14.76
C GLY A 239 -8.50 6.33 -16.00
N GLN A 240 -8.26 5.74 -17.16
CA GLN A 240 -8.78 6.18 -18.45
C GLN A 240 -9.43 5.01 -19.20
N ALA A 241 -10.59 5.25 -19.81
CA ALA A 241 -11.21 4.29 -20.70
C ALA A 241 -12.03 5.03 -21.79
N PRO A 242 -12.15 4.48 -23.00
CA PRO A 242 -12.99 5.05 -24.04
C PRO A 242 -14.46 4.79 -23.76
N LEU A 243 -15.33 5.71 -24.16
CA LEU A 243 -16.77 5.50 -24.20
C LEU A 243 -17.10 4.45 -25.25
N THR A 244 -17.99 3.52 -24.92
CA THR A 244 -18.40 2.43 -25.83
C THR A 244 -19.71 2.72 -26.54
N GLU A 245 -20.57 3.55 -25.96
CA GLU A 245 -21.85 3.94 -26.54
C GLU A 245 -22.22 5.36 -26.12
N VAL A 246 -22.89 6.09 -27.03
CA VAL A 246 -23.47 7.41 -26.76
C VAL A 246 -24.82 7.49 -27.47
N ARG A 247 -25.91 7.69 -26.70
CA ARG A 247 -27.28 7.74 -27.26
C ARG A 247 -28.21 8.60 -26.45
N TRP A 248 -29.34 8.99 -27.06
CA TRP A 248 -30.46 9.63 -26.37
C TRP A 248 -31.40 8.58 -25.81
N LEU A 249 -31.85 8.77 -24.57
CA LEU A 249 -32.91 7.98 -23.95
C LEU A 249 -34.12 8.88 -23.65
N PRO A 250 -35.36 8.37 -23.82
CA PRO A 250 -36.58 9.17 -23.63
C PRO A 250 -36.85 9.43 -22.14
N LYS A 251 -37.69 10.43 -21.85
CA LYS A 251 -38.28 10.61 -20.51
C LYS A 251 -39.01 9.34 -20.08
N GLY A 252 -38.91 8.97 -18.82
CA GLY A 252 -39.52 7.78 -18.23
C GLY A 252 -38.67 6.52 -18.34
N HIS A 253 -37.56 6.54 -19.09
CA HIS A 253 -36.63 5.41 -19.13
C HIS A 253 -35.97 5.18 -17.78
N VAL A 254 -35.87 3.91 -17.35
CA VAL A 254 -35.27 3.53 -16.08
C VAL A 254 -33.87 3.00 -16.31
N LEU A 255 -32.90 3.54 -15.57
CA LEU A 255 -31.47 3.22 -15.66
C LEU A 255 -30.96 2.64 -14.35
N GLY A 256 -29.98 1.73 -14.46
CA GLY A 256 -29.23 1.20 -13.31
C GLY A 256 -29.87 -0.02 -12.68
N VAL A 257 -29.03 -0.85 -12.06
CA VAL A 257 -29.42 -2.11 -11.43
C VAL A 257 -29.65 -1.91 -9.94
N ASP A 258 -28.64 -1.45 -9.21
CA ASP A 258 -28.70 -1.32 -7.75
C ASP A 258 -29.47 -0.09 -7.25
N ARG A 259 -29.52 0.95 -8.06
CA ARG A 259 -30.21 2.23 -7.75
C ARG A 259 -30.92 2.74 -8.98
N PRO A 260 -32.07 2.17 -9.32
CA PRO A 260 -32.79 2.58 -10.51
C PRO A 260 -33.14 4.06 -10.45
N VAL A 261 -32.83 4.76 -11.54
CA VAL A 261 -33.14 6.18 -11.75
C VAL A 261 -34.06 6.31 -12.94
N THR A 262 -35.24 6.86 -12.73
CA THR A 262 -36.17 7.21 -13.83
C THR A 262 -35.82 8.57 -14.40
N LEU A 263 -35.59 8.65 -15.70
CA LEU A 263 -35.26 9.90 -16.38
C LEU A 263 -36.47 10.85 -16.39
N LYS A 264 -36.29 12.05 -15.87
CA LYS A 264 -37.35 13.08 -15.80
C LYS A 264 -37.52 13.88 -17.10
N LYS A 265 -36.51 13.83 -17.99
CA LYS A 265 -36.46 14.47 -19.30
C LYS A 265 -35.69 13.57 -20.28
N PRO A 266 -35.81 13.80 -21.60
CA PRO A 266 -34.90 13.17 -22.53
C PRO A 266 -33.44 13.45 -22.13
N THR A 267 -32.63 12.42 -22.05
CA THR A 267 -31.25 12.52 -21.51
C THR A 267 -30.30 11.82 -22.47
N ARG A 268 -29.22 12.49 -22.81
CA ARG A 268 -28.14 11.88 -23.56
C ARG A 268 -27.22 11.14 -22.60
N VAL A 269 -27.02 9.84 -22.82
CA VAL A 269 -26.21 8.98 -21.97
C VAL A 269 -25.01 8.45 -22.73
N ALA A 270 -23.94 8.16 -21.98
CA ALA A 270 -22.79 7.42 -22.49
C ALA A 270 -22.51 6.21 -21.60
N VAL A 271 -22.01 5.13 -22.18
CA VAL A 271 -21.56 3.94 -21.46
C VAL A 271 -20.04 3.97 -21.35
N LEU A 272 -19.55 3.84 -20.11
CA LEU A 272 -18.14 3.69 -19.81
C LEU A 272 -17.89 2.26 -19.34
N PRO A 273 -17.01 1.46 -20.02
CA PRO A 273 -16.79 0.05 -19.70
C PRO A 273 -15.89 -0.13 -18.48
N VAL A 274 -16.29 0.43 -17.35
CA VAL A 274 -15.62 0.36 -16.04
C VAL A 274 -16.66 0.30 -14.95
N GLY A 275 -16.46 -0.59 -13.97
CA GLY A 275 -17.35 -0.74 -12.84
C GLY A 275 -16.61 -1.04 -11.54
N TYR A 276 -17.36 -1.49 -10.51
CA TYR A 276 -16.75 -1.79 -9.21
C TYR A 276 -15.79 -2.99 -9.28
N GLN A 277 -15.99 -3.97 -10.19
CA GLN A 277 -15.05 -5.08 -10.43
C GLN A 277 -13.68 -4.59 -10.90
N ASN A 278 -13.64 -3.44 -11.55
CA ASN A 278 -12.41 -2.80 -11.99
C ASN A 278 -11.80 -1.89 -10.93
N GLY A 279 -12.43 -1.78 -9.75
CA GLY A 279 -11.99 -0.90 -8.67
C GLY A 279 -12.57 0.50 -8.71
N PHE A 280 -13.47 0.83 -9.66
CA PHE A 280 -14.11 2.15 -9.69
C PHE A 280 -14.97 2.35 -8.43
N GLY A 281 -14.64 3.39 -7.67
CA GLY A 281 -15.36 3.72 -6.45
C GLY A 281 -15.02 2.85 -5.25
N VAL A 282 -14.12 1.90 -5.38
CA VAL A 282 -13.55 1.19 -4.24
C VAL A 282 -12.58 2.11 -3.51
N THR A 283 -12.68 2.15 -2.20
CA THR A 283 -11.85 3.01 -1.34
C THR A 283 -11.32 2.21 -0.17
N ARG A 284 -10.14 2.57 0.31
CA ARG A 284 -9.56 1.99 1.52
C ARG A 284 -10.50 2.20 2.72
N PRO A 285 -10.67 1.21 3.60
CA PRO A 285 -11.44 1.36 4.82
C PRO A 285 -10.91 2.55 5.65
N ARG A 286 -11.82 3.31 6.25
CA ARG A 286 -11.47 4.42 7.15
C ARG A 286 -12.47 4.43 8.29
N GLU A 287 -12.00 4.59 9.51
CA GLU A 287 -12.88 4.92 10.61
C GLU A 287 -13.62 6.22 10.32
N THR A 288 -14.91 6.23 10.54
CA THR A 288 -15.71 7.40 10.29
C THR A 288 -16.80 7.53 11.35
N GLY A 289 -16.83 8.67 12.00
CA GLY A 289 -18.02 9.08 12.73
C GLY A 289 -19.21 9.27 11.77
N LEU A 290 -20.42 9.35 12.31
CA LEU A 290 -21.68 9.46 11.56
C LEU A 290 -21.66 10.58 10.49
N LEU A 291 -21.13 11.75 10.83
CA LEU A 291 -21.04 12.90 9.91
C LEU A 291 -20.12 12.60 8.72
N ALA A 292 -18.99 11.94 8.95
CA ALA A 292 -18.08 11.56 7.88
C ALA A 292 -18.66 10.44 7.00
N ALA A 293 -19.43 9.52 7.57
CA ALA A 293 -20.17 8.52 6.82
C ALA A 293 -21.23 9.17 5.90
N ILE A 294 -21.99 10.14 6.39
CA ILE A 294 -22.97 10.92 5.59
C ILE A 294 -22.25 11.70 4.47
N ALA A 295 -21.13 12.36 4.78
CA ALA A 295 -20.36 13.10 3.78
C ALA A 295 -19.82 12.15 2.68
N ARG A 296 -19.34 10.96 3.05
CA ARG A 296 -18.91 9.93 2.12
C ARG A 296 -20.06 9.42 1.26
N TRP A 297 -21.21 9.13 1.88
CA TRP A 297 -22.41 8.72 1.16
C TRP A 297 -22.83 9.77 0.12
N ARG A 298 -22.86 11.06 0.50
CA ARG A 298 -23.14 12.17 -0.42
C ARG A 298 -22.12 12.26 -1.55
N LYS A 299 -20.82 12.12 -1.25
CA LYS A 299 -19.75 12.10 -2.26
C LYS A 299 -19.92 10.93 -3.23
N ASN A 300 -20.23 9.75 -2.70
CA ASN A 300 -20.45 8.54 -3.50
C ASN A 300 -21.67 8.65 -4.42
N ASN A 301 -22.70 9.35 -3.99
CA ASN A 301 -23.91 9.58 -4.82
C ASN A 301 -23.75 10.68 -5.89
N ARG A 302 -22.65 11.43 -5.84
CA ARG A 302 -22.34 12.52 -6.80
C ARG A 302 -21.06 12.24 -7.58
N ARG A 303 -20.78 10.96 -7.83
CA ARG A 303 -19.60 10.59 -8.61
C ARG A 303 -19.67 11.16 -10.01
N THR A 304 -18.53 11.67 -10.46
CA THR A 304 -18.36 12.23 -11.81
C THR A 304 -17.15 11.63 -12.48
N VAL A 305 -17.20 11.59 -13.78
CA VAL A 305 -16.11 11.24 -14.68
C VAL A 305 -15.77 12.46 -15.52
N ARG A 306 -14.54 12.68 -15.87
CA ARG A 306 -14.11 13.82 -16.69
C ARG A 306 -14.01 13.39 -18.15
N LEU A 307 -14.62 14.15 -19.04
CA LEU A 307 -14.55 14.04 -20.50
C LEU A 307 -13.96 15.37 -21.01
N GLY A 308 -12.71 15.37 -21.44
CA GLY A 308 -11.96 16.58 -21.71
C GLY A 308 -11.93 17.51 -20.48
N SER A 309 -12.41 18.75 -20.65
CA SER A 309 -12.54 19.74 -19.56
C SER A 309 -13.85 19.62 -18.76
N GLN A 310 -14.84 18.87 -19.23
CA GLN A 310 -16.17 18.78 -18.65
C GLN A 310 -16.32 17.56 -17.72
N ARG A 311 -17.31 17.61 -16.83
CA ARG A 311 -17.63 16.50 -15.93
C ARG A 311 -18.99 15.90 -16.26
N ALA A 312 -19.04 14.60 -16.44
CA ALA A 312 -20.26 13.82 -16.61
C ALA A 312 -20.61 13.10 -15.29
N ARG A 313 -21.88 13.13 -14.91
CA ARG A 313 -22.36 12.48 -13.68
C ARG A 313 -22.67 11.01 -13.95
N VAL A 314 -22.34 10.13 -12.99
CA VAL A 314 -22.74 8.72 -13.01
C VAL A 314 -24.22 8.62 -12.64
N LEU A 315 -25.00 7.90 -13.44
CA LEU A 315 -26.42 7.60 -13.25
C LEU A 315 -26.62 6.15 -12.82
N GLY A 316 -27.69 5.87 -12.09
CA GLY A 316 -28.16 4.50 -11.80
C GLY A 316 -27.29 3.64 -10.88
N GLY A 317 -26.38 4.25 -10.12
CA GLY A 317 -25.45 3.53 -9.24
C GLY A 317 -24.20 3.06 -9.96
N LEU A 318 -23.49 2.09 -9.35
CA LEU A 318 -22.28 1.50 -9.93
C LEU A 318 -22.59 0.11 -10.46
N GLY A 319 -22.45 -0.08 -11.76
CA GLY A 319 -22.48 -1.41 -12.36
C GLY A 319 -21.21 -2.20 -12.06
N ALA A 320 -21.27 -3.51 -12.27
CA ALA A 320 -20.13 -4.39 -12.06
C ALA A 320 -18.98 -4.06 -13.00
N SER A 321 -19.25 -3.94 -14.29
CA SER A 321 -18.29 -3.74 -15.37
C SER A 321 -18.50 -2.48 -16.19
N GLU A 322 -19.63 -1.76 -15.97
CA GLU A 322 -20.04 -0.61 -16.77
C GLU A 322 -20.67 0.48 -15.91
N LEU A 323 -20.54 1.72 -16.35
CA LEU A 323 -21.18 2.90 -15.77
C LEU A 323 -21.98 3.61 -16.85
N ILE A 324 -23.12 4.17 -16.45
CA ILE A 324 -23.91 5.07 -17.28
C ILE A 324 -23.63 6.50 -16.86
N LEU A 325 -23.27 7.34 -17.81
CA LEU A 325 -22.93 8.75 -17.59
C LEU A 325 -24.01 9.65 -18.19
N ASP A 326 -24.41 10.70 -17.47
CA ASP A 326 -25.20 11.79 -18.05
C ASP A 326 -24.27 12.72 -18.84
N VAL A 327 -24.44 12.71 -20.16
CA VAL A 327 -23.66 13.55 -21.09
C VAL A 327 -24.56 14.50 -21.88
N THR A 328 -25.74 14.84 -21.34
CA THR A 328 -26.72 15.74 -21.99
C THR A 328 -26.07 17.06 -22.40
N ASP A 329 -25.31 17.65 -21.50
CA ASP A 329 -24.66 18.94 -21.69
C ASP A 329 -23.14 18.80 -21.91
N VAL A 330 -22.67 17.58 -22.21
CA VAL A 330 -21.25 17.27 -22.45
C VAL A 330 -21.03 16.89 -23.91
N LYS A 331 -20.13 17.59 -24.57
CA LYS A 331 -19.78 17.29 -25.96
C LYS A 331 -18.84 16.08 -25.99
N CYS A 332 -19.35 14.95 -26.45
CA CYS A 332 -18.57 13.71 -26.55
C CYS A 332 -19.11 12.77 -27.61
N SER A 333 -18.29 11.81 -28.02
CA SER A 333 -18.59 10.75 -28.99
C SER A 333 -18.09 9.40 -28.50
N VAL A 334 -18.51 8.31 -29.12
CA VAL A 334 -17.95 6.99 -28.92
C VAL A 334 -16.44 7.04 -29.21
N GLY A 335 -15.65 6.40 -28.33
CA GLY A 335 -14.18 6.42 -28.41
C GLY A 335 -13.51 7.54 -27.60
N ASP A 336 -14.23 8.58 -27.21
CA ASP A 336 -13.67 9.64 -26.38
C ASP A 336 -13.23 9.10 -25.02
N LEU A 337 -12.06 9.56 -24.56
CA LEU A 337 -11.45 9.09 -23.31
C LEU A 337 -12.07 9.77 -22.09
N ALA A 338 -12.65 8.95 -21.25
CA ALA A 338 -13.10 9.35 -19.92
C ALA A 338 -11.97 9.15 -18.90
N THR A 339 -11.72 10.14 -18.07
CA THR A 339 -10.74 10.10 -16.99
C THR A 339 -11.45 10.11 -15.64
N PHE A 340 -11.03 9.24 -14.72
CA PHE A 340 -11.67 9.05 -13.43
C PHE A 340 -10.68 8.71 -12.32
N GLU A 341 -11.06 9.04 -11.08
CA GLU A 341 -10.29 8.67 -9.90
C GLU A 341 -10.39 7.16 -9.65
N ILE A 342 -9.24 6.52 -9.46
CA ILE A 342 -9.13 5.12 -9.06
C ILE A 342 -7.89 4.96 -8.16
N ASP A 343 -7.98 4.14 -7.12
CA ASP A 343 -6.80 3.73 -6.36
C ASP A 343 -6.11 2.58 -7.10
N PRO A 344 -4.83 2.73 -7.49
CA PRO A 344 -4.09 1.69 -8.21
C PRO A 344 -4.16 0.32 -7.53
N LEU A 345 -4.12 0.28 -6.20
CA LEU A 345 -4.20 -0.96 -5.42
C LEU A 345 -5.44 -1.80 -5.74
N PHE A 346 -6.54 -1.17 -6.13
CA PHE A 346 -7.81 -1.83 -6.47
C PHE A 346 -8.07 -1.89 -7.98
N ALA A 347 -7.21 -1.29 -8.80
CA ALA A 347 -7.37 -1.29 -10.25
C ALA A 347 -7.20 -2.72 -10.81
N ARG A 348 -8.21 -3.22 -11.54
CA ARG A 348 -8.21 -4.55 -12.15
C ARG A 348 -8.58 -4.45 -13.62
N GLY A 349 -7.80 -5.13 -14.48
CA GLY A 349 -8.04 -5.15 -15.92
C GLY A 349 -7.69 -3.84 -16.63
N PHE A 350 -6.71 -3.12 -16.10
CA PHE A 350 -6.10 -1.95 -16.72
C PHE A 350 -4.69 -2.26 -17.21
N GLN A 351 -4.31 -1.65 -18.33
CA GLN A 351 -2.91 -1.57 -18.74
C GLN A 351 -2.26 -0.39 -18.01
N VAL A 352 -1.17 -0.62 -17.30
CA VAL A 352 -0.42 0.44 -16.63
C VAL A 352 0.37 1.23 -17.67
N GLU A 353 0.24 2.55 -17.63
CA GLU A 353 0.95 3.51 -18.49
C GLU A 353 1.63 4.58 -17.62
N PHE A 354 2.95 4.64 -17.69
CA PHE A 354 3.73 5.67 -17.00
C PHE A 354 3.91 6.90 -17.90
N ARG A 355 3.62 8.08 -17.33
CA ARG A 355 3.82 9.38 -17.99
C ARG A 355 4.77 10.29 -17.22
#